data_09f2f4806ec1910192d56b1de1dd0df7
#
_entry.id   09f2f4806ec1910192d56b1de1dd0df7
#
_cell.length_a   1.000
_cell.length_b   1.000
_cell.length_c   1.000
_cell.angle_alpha   90.00
_cell.angle_beta   90.00
_cell.angle_gamma   90.00
#
_symmetry.space_group_name_H-M   'P 1'
#
loop_
_entity.id
_entity.type
_entity.pdbx_description
1 polymer ?
#
loop_
_entity_poly.entity_id
_entity_poly.type
_entity_poly.pdbx_seq_one_letter_code
_entity_poly.pdbx_strand_id
1 'polypeptide(L)' 'MVKAQNVDTELLEEYIDRSGYKLGYIIDQLGISRQAFDKKMKNINQFRASEVYVLCDLLKINDADKNKIFLF' A
#
# COMPACT_ATOMS: atom_id res chain seq x y z
N MET A 1 -5.19 -23.06 -1.82
CA MET A 1 -6.01 -21.94 -2.26
C MET A 1 -5.25 -20.64 -2.27
N VAL A 2 -5.41 -19.89 -3.31
CA VAL A 2 -4.68 -18.65 -3.48
C VAL A 2 -5.37 -17.54 -2.70
N LYS A 3 -4.62 -16.79 -1.93
CA LYS A 3 -5.14 -15.59 -1.32
C LYS A 3 -5.27 -14.53 -2.38
N ALA A 4 -6.46 -14.04 -2.54
CA ALA A 4 -6.79 -13.18 -3.65
C ALA A 4 -6.11 -11.83 -3.59
N GLN A 5 -5.64 -11.36 -2.45
CA GLN A 5 -5.21 -9.99 -2.35
C GLN A 5 -3.97 -9.80 -1.51
N ASN A 6 -3.00 -10.66 -1.75
CA ASN A 6 -1.69 -10.44 -1.17
C ASN A 6 -1.05 -9.24 -1.87
N VAL A 7 -0.56 -8.32 -1.07
CA VAL A 7 0.14 -7.15 -1.55
C VAL A 7 1.59 -7.51 -1.79
N ASP A 8 2.15 -7.07 -2.91
CA ASP A 8 3.58 -7.16 -3.13
C ASP A 8 4.23 -6.03 -2.32
N THR A 9 4.57 -6.34 -1.09
CA THR A 9 5.06 -5.33 -0.17
C THR A 9 6.45 -4.84 -0.53
N GLU A 10 7.25 -5.67 -1.17
CA GLU A 10 8.59 -5.22 -1.58
C GLU A 10 8.49 -4.09 -2.59
N LEU A 11 7.65 -4.25 -3.60
CA LEU A 11 7.48 -3.21 -4.59
C LEU A 11 6.83 -1.97 -3.99
N LEU A 12 5.86 -2.16 -3.10
CA LEU A 12 5.24 -1.04 -2.41
C LEU A 12 6.26 -0.27 -1.58
N GLU A 13 7.12 -0.98 -0.86
CA GLU A 13 8.17 -0.35 -0.07
C GLU A 13 9.14 0.46 -0.93
N GLU A 14 9.45 -0.03 -2.13
CA GLU A 14 10.27 0.73 -3.06
C GLU A 14 9.64 2.07 -3.42
N TYR A 15 8.34 2.06 -3.67
CA TYR A 15 7.63 3.30 -3.96
C TYR A 15 7.64 4.24 -2.76
N ILE A 16 7.45 3.69 -1.56
CA ILE A 16 7.49 4.49 -0.33
C ILE A 16 8.86 5.14 -0.18
N ASP A 17 9.92 4.35 -0.35
CA ASP A 17 11.29 4.87 -0.22
C ASP A 17 11.57 5.96 -1.24
N ARG A 18 11.16 5.73 -2.50
CA ARG A 18 11.43 6.69 -3.56
C ARG A 18 10.63 7.97 -3.43
N SER A 19 9.51 7.90 -2.72
CA SER A 19 8.64 9.07 -2.57
C SER A 19 9.27 10.18 -1.76
N GLY A 20 10.17 9.84 -0.85
CA GLY A 20 10.75 10.79 0.08
C GLY A 20 9.83 11.14 1.24
N TYR A 21 8.61 10.65 1.27
CA TYR A 21 7.70 10.89 2.39
C TYR A 21 8.09 10.04 3.57
N LYS A 22 7.90 10.60 4.76
CA LYS A 22 8.02 9.80 5.98
C LYS A 22 6.84 8.84 6.06
N LEU A 23 7.10 7.65 6.60
CA LEU A 23 6.07 6.63 6.71
C LEU A 23 4.89 7.13 7.54
N GLY A 24 5.16 7.87 8.62
CA GLY A 24 4.09 8.43 9.44
C GLY A 24 3.16 9.35 8.65
N TYR A 25 3.73 10.13 7.73
CA TYR A 25 2.92 11.00 6.88
C TYR A 25 2.00 10.17 5.98
N ILE A 26 2.54 9.11 5.38
CA ILE A 26 1.75 8.24 4.50
C ILE A 26 0.61 7.60 5.27
N ILE A 27 0.90 7.08 6.47
CA ILE A 27 -0.11 6.46 7.33
C ILE A 27 -1.19 7.47 7.70
N ASP A 28 -0.79 8.70 8.01
CA ASP A 28 -1.72 9.76 8.34
C ASP A 28 -2.64 10.07 7.17
N GLN A 29 -2.10 10.10 5.96
CA GLN A 29 -2.90 10.34 4.75
C GLN A 29 -3.90 9.23 4.50
N LEU A 30 -3.59 8.01 4.93
CA LEU A 30 -4.50 6.89 4.81
C LEU A 30 -5.61 6.93 5.87
N GLY A 31 -5.41 7.69 6.95
CA GLY A 31 -6.38 7.80 8.01
C GLY A 31 -6.51 6.55 8.87
N ILE A 32 -5.46 5.76 8.97
CA ILE A 32 -5.46 4.52 9.76
C ILE A 32 -4.35 4.58 10.79
N SER A 33 -4.39 3.64 11.75
CA SER A 33 -3.34 3.56 12.75
C SER A 33 -2.09 2.88 12.20
N ARG A 34 -0.98 3.07 12.89
CA ARG A 34 0.27 2.39 12.54
C ARG A 34 0.11 0.88 12.60
N GLN A 35 -0.60 0.40 13.61
CA GLN A 35 -0.84 -1.03 13.76
C GLN A 35 -1.67 -1.58 12.61
N ALA A 36 -2.68 -0.85 12.18
CA ALA A 36 -3.49 -1.26 11.04
C ALA A 36 -2.65 -1.31 9.77
N PHE A 37 -1.80 -0.32 9.57
CA PHE A 37 -0.91 -0.29 8.41
C PHE A 37 0.04 -1.50 8.41
N ASP A 38 0.63 -1.78 9.57
CA ASP A 38 1.57 -2.91 9.69
C ASP A 38 0.88 -4.23 9.35
N LYS A 39 -0.34 -4.43 9.81
CA LYS A 39 -1.10 -5.65 9.50
C LYS A 39 -1.37 -5.77 8.01
N LYS A 40 -1.66 -4.66 7.36
CA LYS A 40 -1.89 -4.67 5.91
C LYS A 40 -0.61 -4.97 5.15
N MET A 41 0.50 -4.43 5.60
CA MET A 41 1.80 -4.70 4.99
C MET A 41 2.26 -6.15 5.19
N LYS A 42 1.76 -6.82 6.22
CA LYS A 42 2.05 -8.23 6.46
C LYS A 42 1.02 -9.15 5.83
N ASN A 43 0.10 -8.60 5.08
CA ASN A 43 -0.98 -9.34 4.44
C ASN A 43 -1.91 -10.06 5.43
N ILE A 44 -1.98 -9.53 6.66
CA ILE A 44 -2.94 -10.02 7.65
C ILE A 44 -4.31 -9.44 7.34
N ASN A 45 -4.35 -8.15 7.03
CA ASN A 45 -5.58 -7.47 6.60
C ASN A 45 -5.38 -6.89 5.21
N GLN A 46 -6.46 -6.71 4.49
CA GLN A 46 -6.41 -6.18 3.14
C GLN A 46 -6.48 -4.65 3.17
N PHE A 47 -5.83 -4.02 2.19
CA PHE A 47 -6.04 -2.61 1.94
C PHE A 47 -7.43 -2.41 1.36
N ARG A 48 -8.12 -1.38 1.81
CA ARG A 48 -9.41 -0.99 1.23
C ARG A 48 -9.17 -0.30 -0.11
N ALA A 49 -10.18 -0.34 -0.97
CA ALA A 49 -10.08 0.32 -2.27
C ALA A 49 -9.72 1.79 -2.13
N SER A 50 -10.31 2.48 -1.16
CA SER A 50 -10.00 3.88 -0.91
C SER A 50 -8.55 4.08 -0.50
N GLU A 51 -8.00 3.16 0.26
CA GLU A 51 -6.59 3.24 0.68
C GLU A 51 -5.65 2.99 -0.49
N VAL A 52 -5.99 2.04 -1.34
CA VAL A 52 -5.21 1.78 -2.56
C VAL A 52 -5.18 3.03 -3.43
N TYR A 53 -6.33 3.67 -3.57
CA TYR A 53 -6.43 4.88 -4.38
C TYR A 53 -5.53 5.99 -3.82
N VAL A 54 -5.56 6.20 -2.51
CA VAL A 54 -4.71 7.20 -1.87
C VAL A 54 -3.23 6.88 -2.06
N LEU A 55 -2.85 5.63 -1.87
CA LEU A 55 -1.46 5.22 -2.07
C LEU A 55 -1.00 5.45 -3.51
N CYS A 56 -1.83 5.08 -4.47
CA CYS A 56 -1.48 5.24 -5.88
C CYS A 56 -1.31 6.72 -6.23
N ASP A 57 -2.19 7.56 -5.72
CA ASP A 57 -2.11 8.98 -5.97
C ASP A 57 -0.90 9.62 -5.29
N LEU A 58 -0.71 9.31 -4.01
CA LEU A 58 0.35 9.90 -3.20
C LEU A 58 1.73 9.48 -3.67
N LEU A 59 1.89 8.19 -3.95
CA LEU A 59 3.18 7.62 -4.34
C LEU A 59 3.38 7.60 -5.85
N LYS A 60 2.41 8.05 -6.61
CA LYS A 60 2.46 8.11 -8.08
C LYS A 60 2.72 6.74 -8.68
N ILE A 61 1.95 5.78 -8.20
CA ILE A 61 2.04 4.41 -8.70
C ILE A 61 1.25 4.31 -10.00
N ASN A 62 1.89 3.83 -11.06
CA ASN A 62 1.21 3.69 -12.34
C ASN A 62 0.30 2.45 -12.33
N ASP A 63 -0.56 2.33 -13.34
CA ASP A 63 -1.54 1.25 -13.38
C ASP A 63 -0.90 -0.13 -13.46
N ALA A 64 0.19 -0.26 -14.19
CA ALA A 64 0.87 -1.54 -14.31
C ALA A 64 1.42 -1.98 -12.95
N ASP A 65 2.05 -1.07 -12.23
CA ASP A 65 2.60 -1.39 -10.92
C ASP A 65 1.50 -1.54 -9.88
N LYS A 66 0.42 -0.77 -10.00
CA LYS A 66 -0.74 -0.94 -9.12
C LYS A 66 -1.26 -2.36 -9.19
N ASN A 67 -1.39 -2.89 -10.40
CA ASN A 67 -1.85 -4.26 -10.59
C ASN A 67 -0.88 -5.27 -10.00
N LYS A 68 0.42 -5.02 -10.14
CA LYS A 68 1.43 -5.90 -9.55
C LYS A 68 1.40 -5.87 -8.03
N ILE A 69 1.29 -4.68 -7.45
CA ILE A 69 1.34 -4.52 -6.00
C ILE A 69 0.10 -5.09 -5.35
N PHE A 70 -1.07 -4.75 -5.88
CA PHE A 70 -2.34 -5.05 -5.20
C PHE A 70 -3.10 -6.20 -5.84
N LEU A 71 -2.59 -6.77 -6.92
CA LEU A 71 -3.17 -7.95 -7.57
C LEU A 71 -4.63 -7.73 -8.01
N PHE A 72 -4.90 -6.59 -8.54
CA PHE A 72 -6.23 -6.29 -9.07
C PHE A 72 -6.35 -6.64 -10.55
#